data_2bd356076d8e579129ad9b033f0dde74
#
_entry.id   2bd356076d8e579129ad9b033f0dde74
#
_cell.length_a   1.000
_cell.length_b   1.000
_cell.length_c   1.000
_cell.angle_alpha   90.00
_cell.angle_beta   90.00
_cell.angle_gamma   90.00
#
_symmetry.space_group_name_H-M   'P 1'
#
loop_
_entity.id
_entity.type
_entity.pdbx_description
1 polymer ?
#
loop_
_entity_poly.entity_id
_entity_poly.type
_entity_poly.pdbx_seq_one_letter_code
_entity_poly.pdbx_strand_id
1 'polypeptide(L)'
;MISTAEILKRAKAAAAYPAAETEQKNKALLSMADSLVENTDRILEANAEDVLNAKGKISDVMIDRLSLDEKRIASMAEGIREVAALEDPCGRVLDEIRRDNGMVIRKVSVPLGVVAIIYESRPNVTSDAAALCFKSGNVCVLRSGKEAFKSAHAIVSALKEGLKKCGICEDMINLVEDTTRQSANELMTAEGYVDLLIPRGGKGLISACVKNAT
;
A
#
# COMPACT_ATOMS: atom_id res chain seq x y z
N MET A 1 -8.66 -7.21 -16.98
CA MET A 1 -8.10 -7.62 -15.68
C MET A 1 -6.63 -7.95 -15.89
N ILE A 2 -5.75 -7.28 -15.17
CA ILE A 2 -4.30 -7.52 -15.23
C ILE A 2 -4.00 -8.70 -14.31
N SER A 3 -3.14 -9.65 -14.76
CA SER A 3 -2.79 -10.81 -13.93
C SER A 3 -1.89 -10.42 -12.75
N THR A 4 -1.95 -11.20 -11.65
CA THR A 4 -1.06 -11.00 -10.49
C THR A 4 0.42 -11.01 -10.92
N ALA A 5 0.80 -11.90 -11.82
CA ALA A 5 2.16 -12.00 -12.34
C ALA A 5 2.63 -10.73 -13.06
N GLU A 6 1.74 -10.10 -13.84
CA GLU A 6 2.06 -8.84 -14.53
C GLU A 6 2.19 -7.68 -13.53
N ILE A 7 1.32 -7.63 -12.52
CA ILE A 7 1.40 -6.64 -11.43
C ILE A 7 2.73 -6.78 -10.68
N LEU A 8 3.14 -8.01 -10.36
CA LEU A 8 4.41 -8.28 -9.68
C LEU A 8 5.63 -7.88 -10.52
N LYS A 9 5.60 -8.10 -11.83
CA LYS A 9 6.66 -7.63 -12.74
C LYS A 9 6.78 -6.11 -12.74
N ARG A 10 5.65 -5.38 -12.82
CA ARG A 10 5.63 -3.91 -12.77
C ARG A 10 6.14 -3.39 -11.42
N ALA A 11 5.69 -3.98 -10.33
CA ALA A 11 6.14 -3.63 -8.99
C ALA A 11 7.65 -3.85 -8.83
N LYS A 12 8.18 -4.99 -9.29
CA LYS A 12 9.63 -5.26 -9.23
C LYS A 12 10.44 -4.31 -10.11
N ALA A 13 9.93 -3.95 -11.30
CA ALA A 13 10.55 -2.95 -12.16
C ALA A 13 10.56 -1.56 -11.49
N ALA A 14 9.45 -1.16 -10.84
CA ALA A 14 9.39 0.10 -10.10
C ALA A 14 10.36 0.12 -8.91
N ALA A 15 10.53 -1.00 -8.20
CA ALA A 15 11.47 -1.11 -7.08
C ALA A 15 12.95 -1.05 -7.50
N ALA A 16 13.27 -1.25 -8.77
CA ALA A 16 14.64 -1.13 -9.28
C ALA A 16 15.09 0.33 -9.46
N TYR A 17 14.17 1.29 -9.45
CA TYR A 17 14.53 2.71 -9.48
C TYR A 17 15.02 3.19 -8.10
N PRO A 18 15.95 4.17 -8.06
CA PRO A 18 16.35 4.78 -6.80
C PRO A 18 15.13 5.32 -6.04
N ALA A 19 15.13 5.15 -4.73
CA ALA A 19 14.10 5.77 -3.90
C ALA A 19 14.14 7.29 -4.09
N ALA A 20 12.94 7.89 -4.19
CA ALA A 20 12.82 9.33 -4.31
C ALA A 20 13.41 10.04 -3.07
N GLU A 21 13.94 11.23 -3.26
CA GLU A 21 14.42 12.08 -2.18
C GLU A 21 13.29 12.42 -1.19
N THR A 22 13.64 12.69 0.06
CA THR A 22 12.68 12.95 1.14
C THR A 22 11.65 14.03 0.78
N GLU A 23 12.09 15.15 0.21
CA GLU A 23 11.21 16.25 -0.20
C GLU A 23 10.24 15.81 -1.30
N GLN A 24 10.71 15.03 -2.27
CA GLN A 24 9.89 14.51 -3.36
C GLN A 24 8.85 13.50 -2.83
N LYS A 25 9.23 12.63 -1.88
CA LYS A 25 8.31 11.72 -1.20
C LYS A 25 7.23 12.49 -0.44
N ASN A 26 7.62 13.49 0.34
CA ASN A 26 6.67 14.31 1.10
C ASN A 26 5.70 15.04 0.18
N LYS A 27 6.19 15.68 -0.88
CA LYS A 27 5.35 16.35 -1.87
C LYS A 27 4.36 15.38 -2.53
N ALA A 28 4.79 14.18 -2.86
CA ALA A 28 3.93 13.17 -3.46
C ALA A 28 2.87 12.67 -2.48
N LEU A 29 3.21 12.44 -1.21
CA LEU A 29 2.25 12.07 -0.19
C LEU A 29 1.18 13.15 0.01
N LEU A 30 1.56 14.42 0.06
CA LEU A 30 0.61 15.53 0.13
C LEU A 30 -0.31 15.55 -1.09
N SER A 31 0.24 15.36 -2.30
CA SER A 31 -0.54 15.27 -3.53
C SER A 31 -1.48 14.04 -3.54
N MET A 32 -1.07 12.92 -2.96
CA MET A 32 -1.93 11.73 -2.78
C MET A 32 -3.10 12.05 -1.84
N ALA A 33 -2.84 12.73 -0.72
CA ALA A 33 -3.88 13.15 0.22
C ALA A 33 -4.89 14.09 -0.44
N ASP A 34 -4.42 15.08 -1.19
CA ASP A 34 -5.28 16.02 -1.90
C ASP A 34 -6.10 15.30 -2.99
N SER A 35 -5.49 14.38 -3.74
CA SER A 35 -6.21 13.58 -4.74
C SER A 35 -7.26 12.65 -4.14
N LEU A 36 -7.08 12.15 -2.90
CA LEU A 36 -8.15 11.42 -2.20
C LEU A 36 -9.36 12.31 -1.93
N VAL A 37 -9.14 13.52 -1.46
CA VAL A 37 -10.21 14.50 -1.18
C VAL A 37 -10.91 14.91 -2.49
N GLU A 38 -10.16 15.20 -3.55
CA GLU A 38 -10.71 15.54 -4.86
C GLU A 38 -11.58 14.42 -5.46
N ASN A 39 -11.30 13.16 -5.14
CA ASN A 39 -12.02 12.00 -5.64
C ASN A 39 -13.04 11.43 -4.63
N THR A 40 -13.45 12.20 -3.61
CA THR A 40 -14.38 11.76 -2.56
C THR A 40 -15.64 11.14 -3.14
N ASP A 41 -16.33 11.81 -4.07
CA ASP A 41 -17.59 11.35 -4.65
C ASP A 41 -17.43 10.00 -5.35
N ARG A 42 -16.37 9.84 -6.16
CA ARG A 42 -16.05 8.58 -6.86
C ARG A 42 -15.77 7.43 -5.89
N ILE A 43 -15.07 7.72 -4.80
CA ILE A 43 -14.77 6.73 -3.76
C ILE A 43 -16.05 6.33 -3.02
N LEU A 44 -16.91 7.28 -2.67
CA LEU A 44 -18.19 7.01 -1.99
C LEU A 44 -19.15 6.21 -2.88
N GLU A 45 -19.23 6.50 -4.19
CA GLU A 45 -20.02 5.73 -5.13
C GLU A 45 -19.54 4.26 -5.18
N ALA A 46 -18.24 4.03 -5.34
CA ALA A 46 -17.65 2.69 -5.35
C ALA A 46 -17.88 1.97 -4.00
N ASN A 47 -17.81 2.69 -2.89
CA ASN A 47 -18.04 2.13 -1.56
C ASN A 47 -19.51 1.77 -1.35
N ALA A 48 -20.45 2.58 -1.81
CA ALA A 48 -21.87 2.28 -1.73
C ALA A 48 -22.22 0.95 -2.44
N GLU A 49 -21.59 0.68 -3.59
CA GLU A 49 -21.75 -0.59 -4.30
C GLU A 49 -21.17 -1.77 -3.50
N ASP A 50 -19.97 -1.63 -2.91
CA ASP A 50 -19.36 -2.66 -2.06
C ASP A 50 -20.24 -2.97 -0.86
N VAL A 51 -20.73 -1.94 -0.15
CA VAL A 51 -21.64 -2.07 0.99
C VAL A 51 -22.96 -2.76 0.60
N LEU A 52 -23.55 -2.36 -0.54
CA LEU A 52 -24.77 -2.99 -1.04
C LEU A 52 -24.56 -4.48 -1.32
N ASN A 53 -23.46 -4.84 -1.97
CA ASN A 53 -23.11 -6.21 -2.32
C ASN A 53 -22.75 -7.06 -1.10
N ALA A 54 -22.27 -6.46 -0.01
CA ALA A 54 -21.89 -7.12 1.22
C ALA A 54 -23.04 -7.35 2.20
N LYS A 55 -24.14 -6.57 2.12
CA LYS A 55 -25.31 -6.70 2.99
C LYS A 55 -25.86 -8.13 3.00
N GLY A 56 -26.08 -8.67 4.21
CA GLY A 56 -26.56 -10.05 4.40
C GLY A 56 -25.50 -11.14 4.17
N LYS A 57 -24.27 -10.80 3.78
CA LYS A 57 -23.17 -11.77 3.56
C LYS A 57 -22.08 -11.67 4.63
N ILE A 58 -21.95 -10.52 5.25
CA ILE A 58 -20.99 -10.26 6.35
C ILE A 58 -21.74 -9.65 7.53
N SER A 59 -21.13 -9.66 8.73
CA SER A 59 -21.75 -9.10 9.94
C SER A 59 -21.87 -7.58 9.88
N ASP A 60 -22.82 -7.01 10.65
CA ASP A 60 -23.02 -5.55 10.72
C ASP A 60 -21.75 -4.79 11.18
N VAL A 61 -20.97 -5.39 12.08
CA VAL A 61 -19.66 -4.83 12.48
C VAL A 61 -18.69 -4.76 11.31
N MET A 62 -18.72 -5.73 10.39
CA MET A 62 -17.89 -5.69 9.19
C MET A 62 -18.45 -4.70 8.16
N ILE A 63 -19.76 -4.53 8.07
CA ILE A 63 -20.40 -3.49 7.24
C ILE A 63 -19.98 -2.10 7.71
N ASP A 64 -20.01 -1.84 9.03
CA ASP A 64 -19.54 -0.53 9.55
C ASP A 64 -18.06 -0.25 9.20
N ARG A 65 -17.21 -1.28 9.32
CA ARG A 65 -15.78 -1.18 8.95
C ARG A 65 -15.54 -0.99 7.46
N LEU A 66 -16.43 -1.52 6.62
CA LEU A 66 -16.39 -1.38 5.17
C LEU A 66 -16.89 0.00 4.72
N SER A 67 -17.87 0.56 5.43
CA SER A 67 -18.54 1.79 5.05
C SER A 67 -17.62 2.99 5.15
N LEU A 68 -17.65 3.85 4.12
CA LEU A 68 -16.97 5.14 4.09
C LEU A 68 -18.01 6.26 4.08
N ASP A 69 -17.61 7.40 4.60
CA ASP A 69 -18.27 8.68 4.47
C ASP A 69 -17.22 9.78 4.22
N GLU A 70 -17.63 10.98 3.93
CA GLU A 70 -16.73 12.12 3.67
C GLU A 70 -15.73 12.32 4.82
N LYS A 71 -16.19 12.17 6.07
CA LYS A 71 -15.35 12.35 7.26
C LYS A 71 -14.27 11.27 7.36
N ARG A 72 -14.61 10.02 7.04
CA ARG A 72 -13.66 8.91 7.02
C ARG A 72 -12.63 9.11 5.90
N ILE A 73 -13.03 9.58 4.72
CA ILE A 73 -12.09 9.88 3.62
C ILE A 73 -11.19 11.06 3.99
N ALA A 74 -11.72 12.11 4.58
CA ALA A 74 -10.92 13.22 5.09
C ALA A 74 -9.89 12.76 6.15
N SER A 75 -10.29 11.85 7.05
CA SER A 75 -9.38 11.24 8.03
C SER A 75 -8.29 10.38 7.37
N MET A 76 -8.59 9.66 6.29
CA MET A 76 -7.59 8.93 5.51
C MET A 76 -6.58 9.89 4.87
N ALA A 77 -7.02 11.00 4.30
CA ALA A 77 -6.15 12.02 3.74
C ALA A 77 -5.26 12.67 4.81
N GLU A 78 -5.82 12.93 6.00
CA GLU A 78 -5.03 13.45 7.12
C GLU A 78 -3.98 12.46 7.59
N GLY A 79 -4.31 11.17 7.68
CA GLY A 79 -3.33 10.12 7.99
C GLY A 79 -2.16 10.08 6.99
N ILE A 80 -2.41 10.33 5.69
CA ILE A 80 -1.32 10.45 4.71
C ILE A 80 -0.47 11.71 4.98
N ARG A 81 -1.08 12.85 5.37
CA ARG A 81 -0.35 14.07 5.72
C ARG A 81 0.51 13.87 6.96
N GLU A 82 0.00 13.17 7.97
CA GLU A 82 0.78 12.77 9.15
C GLU A 82 2.00 11.91 8.75
N VAL A 83 1.81 10.92 7.87
CA VAL A 83 2.93 10.11 7.33
C VAL A 83 3.94 10.98 6.57
N ALA A 84 3.49 11.98 5.81
CA ALA A 84 4.40 12.91 5.12
C ALA A 84 5.27 13.70 6.11
N ALA A 85 4.71 14.06 7.27
CA ALA A 85 5.42 14.80 8.33
C ALA A 85 6.42 13.95 9.13
N LEU A 86 6.33 12.62 9.07
CA LEU A 86 7.28 11.74 9.76
C LEU A 86 8.68 11.89 9.17
N GLU A 87 9.68 11.63 10.02
CA GLU A 87 11.07 11.53 9.58
C GLU A 87 11.23 10.42 8.53
N ASP A 88 12.05 10.66 7.50
CA ASP A 88 12.32 9.66 6.47
C ASP A 88 13.14 8.50 7.06
N PRO A 89 12.67 7.27 6.99
CA PRO A 89 13.40 6.13 7.52
C PRO A 89 14.56 5.69 6.62
N CYS A 90 14.62 6.13 5.35
CA CYS A 90 15.66 5.75 4.39
C CYS A 90 16.91 6.61 4.53
N GLY A 91 18.08 6.01 4.37
CA GLY A 91 19.36 6.72 4.38
C GLY A 91 19.85 7.12 5.78
N ARG A 92 19.17 6.72 6.86
CA ARG A 92 19.58 7.01 8.23
C ARG A 92 20.86 6.24 8.56
N VAL A 93 21.88 6.93 9.08
CA VAL A 93 23.08 6.28 9.58
C VAL A 93 22.77 5.67 10.93
N LEU A 94 22.78 4.34 10.98
CA LEU A 94 22.47 3.55 12.18
C LEU A 94 23.72 3.29 13.02
N ASP A 95 24.91 3.24 12.36
CA ASP A 95 26.20 3.02 12.99
C ASP A 95 27.32 3.55 12.08
N GLU A 96 28.43 4.05 12.66
CA GLU A 96 29.61 4.49 11.95
C GLU A 96 30.87 3.99 12.66
N ILE A 97 31.73 3.30 11.93
CA ILE A 97 33.02 2.79 12.43
C ILE A 97 34.13 3.42 11.62
N ARG A 98 35.07 4.07 12.30
CA ARG A 98 36.32 4.60 11.71
C ARG A 98 37.48 3.66 12.01
N ARG A 99 38.22 3.27 10.98
CA ARG A 99 39.40 2.41 11.10
C ARG A 99 40.67 3.25 11.12
N ASP A 100 41.76 2.70 11.69
CA ASP A 100 43.04 3.39 11.81
C ASP A 100 43.65 3.76 10.45
N ASN A 101 43.33 3.04 9.40
CA ASN A 101 43.73 3.31 8.02
C ASN A 101 42.92 4.45 7.32
N GLY A 102 42.02 5.13 8.06
CA GLY A 102 41.19 6.22 7.56
C GLY A 102 39.88 5.78 6.89
N MET A 103 39.61 4.46 6.77
CA MET A 103 38.36 3.94 6.21
C MET A 103 37.18 4.23 7.14
N VAL A 104 36.07 4.72 6.58
CA VAL A 104 34.80 4.94 7.29
C VAL A 104 33.77 3.94 6.78
N ILE A 105 33.23 3.12 7.69
CA ILE A 105 32.19 2.14 7.42
C ILE A 105 30.90 2.65 8.04
N ARG A 106 29.82 2.82 7.23
CA ARG A 106 28.50 3.24 7.73
C ARG A 106 27.47 2.16 7.50
N LYS A 107 26.69 1.85 8.54
CA LYS A 107 25.47 1.07 8.45
C LYS A 107 24.31 2.03 8.20
N VAL A 108 23.67 1.95 7.04
CA VAL A 108 22.54 2.82 6.69
C VAL A 108 21.27 2.01 6.45
N SER A 109 20.11 2.61 6.77
CA SER A 109 18.81 2.02 6.47
C SER A 109 18.48 2.17 4.98
N VAL A 110 17.89 1.13 4.39
CA VAL A 110 17.48 1.08 2.98
C VAL A 110 16.06 0.54 2.87
N PRO A 111 15.32 0.83 1.77
CA PRO A 111 14.05 0.18 1.50
C PRO A 111 14.17 -1.35 1.45
N LEU A 112 13.10 -2.05 1.79
CA LEU A 112 13.02 -3.51 1.66
C LEU A 112 12.88 -3.94 0.20
N GLY A 113 12.16 -3.16 -0.60
CA GLY A 113 11.84 -3.45 -1.98
C GLY A 113 10.33 -3.48 -2.24
N VAL A 114 9.78 -4.64 -2.63
CA VAL A 114 8.35 -4.82 -2.87
C VAL A 114 7.68 -5.37 -1.61
N VAL A 115 6.75 -4.62 -1.05
CA VAL A 115 5.95 -5.01 0.12
C VAL A 115 4.54 -5.38 -0.33
N ALA A 116 4.17 -6.66 -0.20
CA ALA A 116 2.82 -7.12 -0.46
C ALA A 116 1.98 -7.10 0.82
N ILE A 117 0.76 -6.56 0.74
CA ILE A 117 -0.14 -6.44 1.89
C ILE A 117 -1.49 -7.07 1.54
N ILE A 118 -1.82 -8.17 2.21
CA ILE A 118 -3.12 -8.84 2.07
C ILE A 118 -3.99 -8.42 3.25
N TYR A 119 -5.14 -7.81 2.96
CA TYR A 119 -6.06 -7.32 3.99
C TYR A 119 -7.51 -7.65 3.69
N GLU A 120 -8.34 -7.60 4.72
CA GLU A 120 -9.78 -7.86 4.66
C GLU A 120 -10.58 -6.56 4.48
N SER A 121 -11.85 -6.56 4.74
CA SER A 121 -12.88 -5.54 4.49
C SER A 121 -12.67 -4.19 5.18
N ARG A 122 -11.53 -3.52 4.95
CA ARG A 122 -11.20 -2.20 5.51
C ARG A 122 -10.59 -1.28 4.46
N PRO A 123 -11.38 -0.45 3.77
CA PRO A 123 -10.87 0.43 2.71
C PRO A 123 -9.75 1.39 3.16
N ASN A 124 -9.79 1.89 4.42
CA ASN A 124 -8.75 2.77 4.95
C ASN A 124 -7.35 2.15 4.98
N VAL A 125 -7.25 0.82 5.13
CA VAL A 125 -5.95 0.12 5.08
C VAL A 125 -5.26 0.34 3.73
N THR A 126 -6.02 0.56 2.66
CA THR A 126 -5.48 0.84 1.32
C THR A 126 -4.60 2.09 1.32
N SER A 127 -5.10 3.20 1.87
CA SER A 127 -4.36 4.47 1.95
C SER A 127 -3.21 4.42 2.95
N ASP A 128 -3.46 3.85 4.13
CA ASP A 128 -2.46 3.77 5.20
C ASP A 128 -1.24 2.94 4.76
N ALA A 129 -1.51 1.76 4.19
CA ALA A 129 -0.47 0.86 3.71
C ALA A 129 0.33 1.46 2.54
N ALA A 130 -0.36 2.09 1.57
CA ALA A 130 0.29 2.74 0.45
C ALA A 130 1.20 3.89 0.90
N ALA A 131 0.72 4.76 1.82
CA ALA A 131 1.48 5.89 2.32
C ALA A 131 2.74 5.45 3.09
N LEU A 132 2.61 4.48 3.99
CA LEU A 132 3.73 3.96 4.78
C LEU A 132 4.79 3.27 3.91
N CYS A 133 4.36 2.44 2.95
CA CYS A 133 5.28 1.80 2.00
C CYS A 133 6.01 2.85 1.17
N PHE A 134 5.30 3.81 0.60
CA PHE A 134 5.89 4.86 -0.23
C PHE A 134 6.84 5.76 0.57
N LYS A 135 6.47 6.21 1.79
CA LYS A 135 7.34 7.00 2.67
C LYS A 135 8.64 6.28 2.96
N SER A 136 8.59 4.97 3.19
CA SER A 136 9.76 4.14 3.45
C SER A 136 10.49 3.64 2.18
N GLY A 137 10.17 4.24 1.01
CA GLY A 137 10.84 3.96 -0.26
C GLY A 137 10.52 2.60 -0.88
N ASN A 138 9.49 1.92 -0.38
CA ASN A 138 9.07 0.61 -0.88
C ASN A 138 7.97 0.74 -1.93
N VAL A 139 7.93 -0.23 -2.84
CA VAL A 139 6.78 -0.44 -3.72
C VAL A 139 5.72 -1.23 -2.97
N CYS A 140 4.47 -0.80 -3.08
CA CYS A 140 3.32 -1.42 -2.42
C CYS A 140 2.51 -2.27 -3.41
N VAL A 141 2.25 -3.53 -3.07
CA VAL A 141 1.30 -4.41 -3.77
C VAL A 141 0.17 -4.76 -2.80
N LEU A 142 -1.00 -4.23 -3.06
CA LEU A 142 -2.19 -4.35 -2.23
C LEU A 142 -3.09 -5.46 -2.74
N ARG A 143 -3.65 -6.25 -1.84
CA ARG A 143 -4.69 -7.25 -2.13
C ARG A 143 -5.79 -7.12 -1.10
N SER A 144 -6.91 -6.50 -1.48
CA SER A 144 -8.10 -6.32 -0.62
C SER A 144 -9.00 -7.55 -0.60
N GLY A 145 -9.84 -7.68 0.41
CA GLY A 145 -10.98 -8.60 0.37
C GLY A 145 -11.92 -8.25 -0.78
N LYS A 146 -12.61 -9.26 -1.32
CA LYS A 146 -13.58 -9.09 -2.42
C LYS A 146 -14.71 -8.11 -2.09
N GLU A 147 -15.05 -8.01 -0.80
CA GLU A 147 -16.11 -7.15 -0.28
C GLU A 147 -15.76 -5.66 -0.33
N ALA A 148 -14.45 -5.31 -0.41
CA ALA A 148 -13.94 -3.94 -0.41
C ALA A 148 -13.21 -3.58 -1.71
N PHE A 149 -13.32 -4.42 -2.75
CA PHE A 149 -12.49 -4.28 -3.94
C PHE A 149 -12.74 -3.00 -4.73
N LYS A 150 -14.02 -2.61 -4.94
CA LYS A 150 -14.36 -1.40 -5.68
C LYS A 150 -13.87 -0.15 -4.96
N SER A 151 -14.07 -0.10 -3.65
CA SER A 151 -13.53 0.97 -2.79
C SER A 151 -12.01 1.04 -2.86
N ALA A 152 -11.32 -0.09 -2.71
CA ALA A 152 -9.86 -0.17 -2.80
C ALA A 152 -9.35 0.29 -4.17
N HIS A 153 -10.03 -0.09 -5.25
CA HIS A 153 -9.68 0.32 -6.62
C HIS A 153 -9.83 1.83 -6.82
N ALA A 154 -10.93 2.43 -6.33
CA ALA A 154 -11.15 3.88 -6.41
C ALA A 154 -10.09 4.64 -5.61
N ILE A 155 -9.76 4.18 -4.39
CA ILE A 155 -8.72 4.76 -3.55
C ILE A 155 -7.34 4.68 -4.23
N VAL A 156 -6.93 3.49 -4.71
CA VAL A 156 -5.63 3.32 -5.39
C VAL A 156 -5.55 4.19 -6.64
N SER A 157 -6.65 4.32 -7.40
CA SER A 157 -6.70 5.21 -8.57
C SER A 157 -6.44 6.66 -8.18
N ALA A 158 -7.07 7.16 -7.10
CA ALA A 158 -6.85 8.51 -6.59
C ALA A 158 -5.39 8.72 -6.11
N LEU A 159 -4.82 7.74 -5.40
CA LEU A 159 -3.42 7.80 -4.95
C LEU A 159 -2.44 7.84 -6.15
N LYS A 160 -2.68 7.03 -7.19
CA LYS A 160 -1.89 7.04 -8.43
C LYS A 160 -1.97 8.37 -9.17
N GLU A 161 -3.14 9.02 -9.20
CA GLU A 161 -3.29 10.37 -9.73
C GLU A 161 -2.40 11.36 -9.00
N GLY A 162 -2.33 11.28 -7.65
CA GLY A 162 -1.44 12.09 -6.83
C GLY A 162 0.04 11.87 -7.15
N LEU A 163 0.48 10.61 -7.32
CA LEU A 163 1.85 10.29 -7.75
C LEU A 163 2.19 10.88 -9.12
N LYS A 164 1.28 10.73 -10.10
CA LYS A 164 1.44 11.27 -11.46
C LYS A 164 1.59 12.79 -11.48
N LYS A 165 0.82 13.52 -10.67
CA LYS A 165 0.93 14.99 -10.54
C LYS A 165 2.34 15.42 -10.10
N CYS A 166 3.08 14.54 -9.40
CA CYS A 166 4.44 14.77 -8.95
C CYS A 166 5.52 14.14 -9.85
N GLY A 167 5.15 13.57 -11.01
CA GLY A 167 6.08 12.91 -11.92
C GLY A 167 6.66 11.59 -11.38
N ILE A 168 6.00 10.96 -10.41
CA ILE A 168 6.41 9.68 -9.83
C ILE A 168 5.69 8.53 -10.53
N CYS A 169 6.41 7.43 -10.72
CA CYS A 169 5.86 6.21 -11.33
C CYS A 169 4.65 5.71 -10.53
N GLU A 170 3.53 5.51 -11.22
CA GLU A 170 2.31 5.01 -10.60
C GLU A 170 2.40 3.57 -10.11
N ASP A 171 3.36 2.79 -10.64
CA ASP A 171 3.59 1.41 -10.23
C ASP A 171 4.31 1.29 -8.86
N MET A 172 4.58 2.42 -8.20
CA MET A 172 4.93 2.44 -6.77
C MET A 172 3.77 1.95 -5.88
N ILE A 173 2.52 2.03 -6.35
CA ILE A 173 1.34 1.53 -5.66
C ILE A 173 0.55 0.65 -6.63
N ASN A 174 0.34 -0.60 -6.28
CA ASN A 174 -0.34 -1.58 -7.11
C ASN A 174 -1.49 -2.24 -6.34
N LEU A 175 -2.57 -2.58 -7.06
CA LEU A 175 -3.70 -3.35 -6.52
C LEU A 175 -3.88 -4.62 -7.34
N VAL A 176 -3.93 -5.77 -6.69
CA VAL A 176 -4.27 -7.05 -7.33
C VAL A 176 -5.74 -7.07 -7.65
N GLU A 177 -6.08 -7.24 -8.92
CA GLU A 177 -7.48 -7.20 -9.41
C GLU A 177 -8.22 -8.51 -9.17
N ASP A 178 -7.50 -9.63 -9.13
CA ASP A 178 -8.08 -10.93 -8.79
C ASP A 178 -8.33 -11.02 -7.28
N THR A 179 -9.59 -11.10 -6.89
CA THR A 179 -10.02 -11.21 -5.48
C THR A 179 -10.21 -12.66 -5.01
N THR A 180 -9.85 -13.65 -5.82
CA THR A 180 -9.93 -15.07 -5.46
C THR A 180 -8.84 -15.46 -4.47
N ARG A 181 -8.98 -16.65 -3.85
CA ARG A 181 -7.93 -17.19 -2.96
C ARG A 181 -6.63 -17.50 -3.72
N GLN A 182 -6.72 -17.72 -5.03
CA GLN A 182 -5.56 -18.00 -5.87
C GLN A 182 -4.58 -16.82 -5.87
N SER A 183 -5.05 -15.60 -6.05
CA SER A 183 -4.19 -14.40 -6.03
C SER A 183 -3.47 -14.20 -4.69
N ALA A 184 -4.11 -14.56 -3.58
CA ALA A 184 -3.46 -14.53 -2.27
C ALA A 184 -2.32 -15.57 -2.18
N ASN A 185 -2.55 -16.78 -2.71
CA ASN A 185 -1.49 -17.81 -2.78
C ASN A 185 -0.36 -17.39 -3.71
N GLU A 186 -0.66 -16.79 -4.86
CA GLU A 186 0.35 -16.26 -5.79
C GLU A 186 1.24 -15.21 -5.10
N LEU A 187 0.67 -14.32 -4.26
CA LEU A 187 1.46 -13.37 -3.49
C LEU A 187 2.30 -14.04 -2.39
N MET A 188 1.77 -15.08 -1.73
CA MET A 188 2.49 -15.81 -0.68
C MET A 188 3.71 -16.57 -1.22
N THR A 189 3.66 -16.99 -2.49
CA THR A 189 4.72 -17.77 -3.16
C THR A 189 5.46 -16.97 -4.22
N ALA A 190 5.38 -15.64 -4.19
CA ALA A 190 6.00 -14.76 -5.19
C ALA A 190 7.49 -14.53 -4.93
N GLU A 191 8.26 -15.62 -4.76
CA GLU A 191 9.70 -15.58 -4.55
C GLU A 191 10.42 -14.79 -5.67
N GLY A 192 11.35 -13.93 -5.28
CA GLY A 192 12.07 -13.04 -6.21
C GLY A 192 11.30 -11.79 -6.66
N TYR A 193 9.98 -11.71 -6.39
CA TYR A 193 9.16 -10.53 -6.67
C TYR A 193 8.74 -9.78 -5.41
N VAL A 194 8.34 -10.48 -4.36
CA VAL A 194 7.92 -9.91 -3.07
C VAL A 194 9.05 -10.06 -2.07
N ASP A 195 9.46 -8.96 -1.44
CA ASP A 195 10.53 -8.94 -0.45
C ASP A 195 9.98 -9.02 0.98
N LEU A 196 8.71 -8.60 1.19
CA LEU A 196 8.00 -8.73 2.47
C LEU A 196 6.50 -8.90 2.23
N LEU A 197 5.88 -9.88 2.92
CA LEU A 197 4.43 -10.08 2.94
C LEU A 197 3.84 -9.73 4.31
N ILE A 198 2.84 -8.85 4.35
CA ILE A 198 2.15 -8.41 5.58
C ILE A 198 0.67 -8.81 5.52
N PRO A 199 0.23 -9.83 6.30
CA PRO A 199 -1.18 -10.12 6.45
C PRO A 199 -1.84 -9.18 7.47
N ARG A 200 -2.98 -8.58 7.09
CA ARG A 200 -3.82 -7.72 7.94
C ARG A 200 -5.25 -8.23 7.99
N GLY A 201 -5.53 -9.18 8.87
CA GLY A 201 -6.86 -9.79 8.97
C GLY A 201 -7.00 -10.73 10.14
N GLY A 202 -8.01 -11.60 10.08
CA GLY A 202 -8.30 -12.58 11.12
C GLY A 202 -7.24 -13.69 11.21
N LYS A 203 -7.33 -14.49 12.30
CA LYS A 203 -6.41 -15.60 12.58
C LYS A 203 -6.24 -16.56 11.38
N GLY A 204 -7.30 -16.77 10.60
CA GLY A 204 -7.27 -17.65 9.42
C GLY A 204 -6.30 -17.17 8.34
N LEU A 205 -6.33 -15.87 8.00
CA LEU A 205 -5.43 -15.26 7.03
C LEU A 205 -3.97 -15.31 7.53
N ILE A 206 -3.75 -14.90 8.78
CA ILE A 206 -2.40 -14.92 9.39
C ILE A 206 -1.82 -16.33 9.36
N SER A 207 -2.62 -17.35 9.78
CA SER A 207 -2.16 -18.74 9.78
C SER A 207 -1.88 -19.26 8.37
N ALA A 208 -2.66 -18.84 7.37
CA ALA A 208 -2.44 -19.22 5.98
C ALA A 208 -1.11 -18.63 5.46
N CYS A 209 -0.85 -17.35 5.73
CA CYS A 209 0.42 -16.71 5.36
C CYS A 209 1.62 -17.38 6.02
N VAL A 210 1.56 -17.63 7.32
CA VAL A 210 2.67 -18.28 8.07
C VAL A 210 2.97 -19.69 7.53
N LYS A 211 1.94 -20.41 7.04
CA LYS A 211 2.11 -21.79 6.55
C LYS A 211 2.57 -21.87 5.10
N ASN A 212 2.19 -20.90 4.27
CA ASN A 212 2.31 -21.01 2.81
C ASN A 212 3.27 -19.97 2.21
N ALA A 213 3.70 -18.96 2.95
CA ALA A 213 4.69 -17.99 2.45
C ALA A 213 6.08 -18.63 2.38
N THR A 214 6.76 -18.36 1.28
CA THR A 214 8.15 -18.78 1.01
C THR A 214 9.13 -17.66 1.27
#